data_8cf191ec72abe38e21367082e71e32a9
#
_entry.id   8cf191ec72abe38e21367082e71e32a9
#
_cell.length_a   1.000
_cell.length_b   1.000
_cell.length_c   1.000
_cell.angle_alpha   90.00
_cell.angle_beta   90.00
_cell.angle_gamma   90.00
#
_symmetry.space_group_name_H-M   'P 1'
#
loop_
_entity.id
_entity.type
_entity.pdbx_description
1 polymer ?
#
loop_
_entity_poly.entity_id
_entity_poly.type
_entity_poly.pdbx_seq_one_letter_code
_entity_poly.pdbx_strand_id
1 'polypeptide(L)'
;MNISWIVTPQFQTDADIKDVGPVWGSDLTWRLFETDNVICFVYRRAADLIARNFQEKCNLYMPEKFYSDLDRPASVNLIGGGFSTEVDQKEEVVAAHLVSGISDIVLLGGIDFSADFEHLDEYERHRANNFLNSFKTIIDSKQNIQWVVLDHVKDMDNRFTDLPNLTSDTTDNVISMLS
;
A
#
# COMPACT_ATOMS: atom_id res chain seq x y z
N MET A 1 -0.98 -18.72 9.08
CA MET A 1 -0.66 -17.99 7.82
C MET A 1 -1.32 -16.63 7.92
N ASN A 2 -0.52 -15.55 7.92
CA ASN A 2 -1.00 -14.17 8.06
C ASN A 2 -1.05 -13.54 6.67
N ILE A 3 -2.22 -13.07 6.27
CA ILE A 3 -2.44 -12.44 4.96
C ILE A 3 -2.74 -10.96 5.18
N SER A 4 -2.18 -10.09 4.35
CA SER A 4 -2.52 -8.66 4.31
C SER A 4 -2.78 -8.20 2.88
N TRP A 5 -3.70 -7.27 2.73
CA TRP A 5 -3.99 -6.60 1.47
C TRP A 5 -3.39 -5.21 1.46
N ILE A 6 -2.82 -4.81 0.33
CA ILE A 6 -2.50 -3.41 0.03
C ILE A 6 -3.29 -3.04 -1.21
N VAL A 7 -4.19 -2.08 -1.07
CA VAL A 7 -5.10 -1.69 -2.15
C VAL A 7 -5.00 -0.20 -2.46
N THR A 8 -5.15 0.12 -3.73
CA THR A 8 -5.18 1.50 -4.24
C THR A 8 -6.60 1.89 -4.64
N PRO A 9 -6.88 3.18 -4.92
CA PRO A 9 -8.17 3.61 -5.45
C PRO A 9 -8.56 2.98 -6.80
N GLN A 10 -7.61 2.38 -7.52
CA GLN A 10 -7.85 1.68 -8.80
C GLN A 10 -8.31 0.23 -8.62
N PHE A 11 -8.15 -0.33 -7.42
CA PHE A 11 -8.62 -1.68 -7.14
C PHE A 11 -10.14 -1.76 -7.18
N GLN A 12 -10.67 -2.77 -7.85
CA GLN A 12 -12.10 -3.03 -7.96
C GLN A 12 -12.35 -4.51 -7.70
N THR A 13 -13.28 -4.79 -6.79
CA THR A 13 -13.74 -6.16 -6.52
C THR A 13 -15.14 -6.10 -5.89
N ASP A 14 -15.97 -7.08 -6.21
CA ASP A 14 -17.27 -7.30 -5.56
C ASP A 14 -17.15 -8.24 -4.35
N ALA A 15 -15.96 -8.83 -4.13
CA ALA A 15 -15.71 -9.77 -3.05
C ALA A 15 -15.41 -9.05 -1.73
N ASP A 16 -15.85 -9.64 -0.62
CA ASP A 16 -15.47 -9.18 0.72
C ASP A 16 -14.06 -9.67 1.07
N ILE A 17 -13.06 -8.85 0.77
CA ILE A 17 -11.66 -9.19 1.01
C ILE A 17 -11.25 -9.10 2.49
N LYS A 18 -12.04 -8.44 3.34
CA LYS A 18 -11.76 -8.32 4.78
C LYS A 18 -11.85 -9.65 5.50
N ASP A 19 -12.65 -10.58 5.00
CA ASP A 19 -12.75 -11.93 5.54
C ASP A 19 -11.44 -12.74 5.38
N VAL A 20 -10.58 -12.31 4.45
CA VAL A 20 -9.29 -12.97 4.15
C VAL A 20 -8.14 -12.41 4.98
N GLY A 21 -8.16 -11.10 5.26
CA GLY A 21 -7.11 -10.46 6.04
C GLY A 21 -7.21 -8.93 6.06
N PRO A 22 -6.44 -8.25 6.93
CA PRO A 22 -6.49 -6.82 7.08
C PRO A 22 -6.12 -6.08 5.80
N VAL A 23 -6.89 -5.02 5.50
CA VAL A 23 -6.76 -4.20 4.31
C VAL A 23 -6.06 -2.89 4.64
N TRP A 24 -5.01 -2.57 3.89
CA TRP A 24 -4.21 -1.36 3.98
C TRP A 24 -4.42 -0.48 2.76
N GLY A 25 -4.52 0.82 2.96
CA GLY A 25 -4.63 1.78 1.86
C GLY A 25 -4.38 3.22 2.32
N SER A 26 -4.53 4.15 1.39
CA SER A 26 -4.52 5.59 1.69
C SER A 26 -5.89 6.09 2.15
N ASP A 27 -5.95 7.34 2.62
CA ASP A 27 -7.22 8.00 2.92
C ASP A 27 -8.11 8.17 1.65
N LEU A 28 -7.50 8.22 0.48
CA LEU A 28 -8.24 8.24 -0.80
C LEU A 28 -8.83 6.87 -1.12
N THR A 29 -8.09 5.80 -0.84
CA THR A 29 -8.58 4.42 -1.00
C THR A 29 -9.77 4.16 -0.10
N TRP A 30 -9.70 4.60 1.16
CA TRP A 30 -10.77 4.40 2.13
C TRP A 30 -12.13 4.99 1.69
N ARG A 31 -12.11 6.06 0.92
CA ARG A 31 -13.36 6.68 0.40
C ARG A 31 -14.10 5.80 -0.61
N LEU A 32 -13.38 4.91 -1.27
CA LEU A 32 -13.91 4.02 -2.32
C LEU A 32 -14.04 2.59 -1.81
N PHE A 33 -13.18 2.23 -0.86
CA PHE A 33 -13.06 0.88 -0.36
C PHE A 33 -12.66 0.93 1.12
N GLU A 34 -13.53 0.48 2.03
CA GLU A 34 -13.24 0.51 3.47
C GLU A 34 -12.00 -0.31 3.80
N THR A 35 -10.99 0.33 4.35
CA THR A 35 -9.74 -0.27 4.77
C THR A 35 -9.62 -0.30 6.29
N ASP A 36 -8.92 -1.31 6.84
CA ASP A 36 -8.70 -1.43 8.28
C ASP A 36 -7.56 -0.52 8.76
N ASN A 37 -6.60 -0.27 7.86
CA ASN A 37 -5.41 0.53 8.13
C ASN A 37 -5.26 1.59 7.04
N VAL A 38 -5.20 2.85 7.44
CA VAL A 38 -5.12 4.01 6.54
C VAL A 38 -3.83 4.78 6.78
N ILE A 39 -3.07 4.99 5.70
CA ILE A 39 -1.86 5.81 5.72
C ILE A 39 -2.17 7.15 5.07
N CYS A 40 -1.84 8.25 5.72
CA CYS A 40 -2.06 9.61 5.23
C CYS A 40 -0.79 10.45 5.32
N PHE A 41 -0.24 10.84 4.16
CA PHE A 41 0.98 11.65 4.05
C PHE A 41 0.72 13.14 3.79
N VAL A 42 -0.53 13.55 3.67
CA VAL A 42 -0.88 14.94 3.43
C VAL A 42 -1.34 15.59 4.72
N TYR A 43 -0.55 16.54 5.25
CA TYR A 43 -0.80 17.20 6.53
C TYR A 43 -2.23 17.72 6.70
N ARG A 44 -2.75 18.45 5.71
CA ARG A 44 -4.14 18.97 5.77
C ARG A 44 -5.18 17.87 5.88
N ARG A 45 -4.98 16.77 5.13
CA ARG A 45 -5.89 15.62 5.20
C ARG A 45 -5.78 14.90 6.54
N ALA A 46 -4.55 14.72 7.06
CA ALA A 46 -4.33 14.14 8.38
C ALA A 46 -5.01 14.94 9.49
N ALA A 47 -4.90 16.26 9.46
CA ALA A 47 -5.58 17.15 10.39
C ALA A 47 -7.12 17.03 10.31
N ASP A 48 -7.68 17.00 9.11
CA ASP A 48 -9.14 16.82 8.89
C ASP A 48 -9.62 15.46 9.38
N LEU A 49 -8.86 14.40 9.13
CA LEU A 49 -9.20 13.05 9.61
C LEU A 49 -9.23 12.98 11.14
N ILE A 50 -8.25 13.58 11.81
CA ILE A 50 -8.22 13.64 13.29
C ILE A 50 -9.40 14.45 13.82
N ALA A 51 -9.69 15.62 13.24
CA ALA A 51 -10.79 16.48 13.65
C ALA A 51 -12.16 15.79 13.52
N ARG A 52 -12.28 14.80 12.64
CA ARG A 52 -13.49 13.99 12.43
C ARG A 52 -13.48 12.67 13.21
N ASN A 53 -12.55 12.46 14.13
CA ASN A 53 -12.39 11.22 14.87
C ASN A 53 -12.28 9.98 13.97
N PHE A 54 -11.57 10.11 12.84
CA PHE A 54 -11.42 9.05 11.84
C PHE A 54 -10.71 7.80 12.42
N GLN A 55 -9.82 8.00 13.38
CA GLN A 55 -9.12 6.94 14.10
C GLN A 55 -10.03 6.01 14.92
N GLU A 56 -11.31 6.36 15.08
CA GLU A 56 -12.32 5.47 15.67
C GLU A 56 -12.89 4.46 14.67
N LYS A 57 -12.66 4.67 13.38
CA LYS A 57 -13.16 3.84 12.27
C LYS A 57 -12.12 2.87 11.72
N CYS A 58 -10.86 3.24 11.82
CA CYS A 58 -9.73 2.45 11.31
C CYS A 58 -8.45 2.82 12.05
N ASN A 59 -7.40 2.03 11.87
CA ASN A 59 -6.07 2.39 12.34
C ASN A 59 -5.48 3.47 11.43
N LEU A 60 -5.29 4.67 11.95
CA LEU A 60 -4.71 5.79 11.22
C LEU A 60 -3.21 5.87 11.44
N TYR A 61 -2.45 5.96 10.36
CA TYR A 61 -1.00 6.10 10.33
C TYR A 61 -0.60 7.41 9.66
N MET A 62 0.32 8.16 10.27
CA MET A 62 0.83 9.40 9.69
C MET A 62 2.30 9.63 10.05
N PRO A 63 3.03 10.44 9.25
CA PRO A 63 4.42 10.78 9.56
C PRO A 63 4.57 11.46 10.93
N GLU A 64 5.60 11.07 11.67
CA GLU A 64 5.94 11.64 12.97
C GLU A 64 6.12 13.18 12.90
N LYS A 65 6.61 13.71 11.79
CA LYS A 65 6.76 15.14 11.57
C LYS A 65 5.48 15.96 11.68
N PHE A 66 4.30 15.34 11.53
CA PHE A 66 3.03 16.03 11.73
C PHE A 66 2.66 16.19 13.20
N TYR A 67 3.35 15.48 14.07
CA TYR A 67 3.02 15.37 15.49
C TYR A 67 3.22 16.69 16.25
N SER A 68 4.24 17.48 15.91
CA SER A 68 4.52 18.75 16.59
C SER A 68 3.41 19.79 16.42
N ASP A 69 2.64 19.69 15.33
CA ASP A 69 1.67 20.70 14.91
C ASP A 69 0.21 20.27 15.08
N LEU A 70 -0.01 18.98 15.39
CA LEU A 70 -1.35 18.41 15.58
C LEU A 70 -1.57 17.98 17.04
N ASP A 71 -2.74 18.34 17.59
CA ASP A 71 -3.23 17.75 18.82
C ASP A 71 -3.67 16.30 18.58
N ARG A 72 -2.70 15.40 18.66
CA ARG A 72 -2.82 14.02 18.20
C ARG A 72 -3.43 13.13 19.27
N PRO A 73 -4.56 12.42 18.97
CA PRO A 73 -5.04 11.34 19.82
C PRO A 73 -4.02 10.23 19.98
N ALA A 74 -3.95 9.59 21.15
CA ALA A 74 -3.03 8.51 21.43
C ALA A 74 -3.20 7.28 20.53
N SER A 75 -4.40 7.11 19.94
CA SER A 75 -4.73 6.02 19.01
C SER A 75 -4.17 6.19 17.60
N VAL A 76 -3.61 7.35 17.27
CA VAL A 76 -2.97 7.56 15.95
C VAL A 76 -1.55 7.00 15.95
N ASN A 77 -1.24 6.15 14.97
CA ASN A 77 0.05 5.54 14.82
C ASN A 77 1.03 6.47 14.08
N LEU A 78 2.27 6.56 14.58
CA LEU A 78 3.31 7.35 13.95
C LEU A 78 4.24 6.49 13.10
N ILE A 79 4.50 6.99 11.89
CA ILE A 79 5.49 6.42 10.99
C ILE A 79 6.80 7.16 11.28
N GLY A 80 7.78 6.45 11.83
CA GLY A 80 9.06 7.02 12.24
C GLY A 80 9.93 7.49 11.09
N GLY A 81 10.96 8.30 11.41
CA GLY A 81 11.83 8.97 10.45
C GLY A 81 12.75 8.10 9.59
N GLY A 82 12.71 6.77 9.77
CA GLY A 82 13.38 5.82 8.85
C GLY A 82 12.68 5.67 7.49
N PHE A 83 11.44 6.13 7.40
CA PHE A 83 10.74 6.28 6.13
C PHE A 83 10.96 7.72 5.68
N SER A 84 11.80 7.91 4.65
CA SER A 84 11.94 9.20 4.02
C SER A 84 10.55 9.66 3.60
N THR A 85 10.07 10.70 4.25
CA THR A 85 8.83 11.39 3.86
C THR A 85 9.13 12.38 2.74
N GLU A 86 10.24 12.19 2.05
CA GLU A 86 10.53 12.90 0.84
C GLU A 86 9.44 12.62 -0.18
N VAL A 87 9.15 13.62 -0.95
CA VAL A 87 8.01 13.84 -1.86
C VAL A 87 7.62 12.63 -2.74
N ASP A 88 8.41 11.57 -2.75
CA ASP A 88 8.32 10.45 -3.69
C ASP A 88 7.84 9.12 -3.10
N GLN A 89 7.66 9.00 -1.78
CA GLN A 89 7.11 7.76 -1.21
C GLN A 89 5.58 7.81 -1.19
N LYS A 90 4.99 6.89 -1.91
CA LYS A 90 3.55 6.66 -1.87
C LYS A 90 3.16 5.86 -0.64
N GLU A 91 1.94 6.05 -0.19
CA GLU A 91 1.34 5.35 0.96
C GLU A 91 1.44 3.82 0.83
N GLU A 92 1.32 3.29 -0.39
CA GLU A 92 1.42 1.86 -0.68
C GLU A 92 2.82 1.29 -0.39
N VAL A 93 3.89 2.06 -0.63
CA VAL A 93 5.27 1.64 -0.32
C VAL A 93 5.44 1.51 1.18
N VAL A 94 4.91 2.44 1.94
CA VAL A 94 4.96 2.39 3.41
C VAL A 94 4.11 1.24 3.95
N ALA A 95 2.92 1.02 3.39
CA ALA A 95 2.11 -0.16 3.72
C ALA A 95 2.91 -1.44 3.49
N ALA A 96 3.61 -1.57 2.36
CA ALA A 96 4.45 -2.72 2.05
C ALA A 96 5.55 -2.97 3.09
N HIS A 97 6.21 -1.90 3.56
CA HIS A 97 7.18 -2.02 4.66
C HIS A 97 6.53 -2.49 5.97
N LEU A 98 5.38 -1.93 6.34
CA LEU A 98 4.71 -2.26 7.60
C LEU A 98 4.20 -3.72 7.57
N VAL A 99 3.51 -4.13 6.51
CA VAL A 99 2.98 -5.49 6.41
C VAL A 99 4.07 -6.55 6.28
N SER A 100 5.23 -6.21 5.73
CA SER A 100 6.36 -7.13 5.59
C SER A 100 6.96 -7.60 6.93
N GLY A 101 6.58 -6.97 8.03
CA GLY A 101 6.95 -7.40 9.39
C GLY A 101 5.95 -8.35 10.04
N ILE A 102 4.75 -8.52 9.47
CA ILE A 102 3.64 -9.22 10.11
C ILE A 102 2.92 -10.25 9.22
N SER A 103 3.23 -10.28 7.92
CA SER A 103 2.49 -11.11 6.94
C SER A 103 3.36 -12.20 6.35
N ASP A 104 2.74 -13.33 6.03
CA ASP A 104 3.31 -14.42 5.24
C ASP A 104 2.98 -14.26 3.76
N ILE A 105 1.79 -13.70 3.46
CA ILE A 105 1.32 -13.38 2.11
C ILE A 105 0.85 -11.92 2.07
N VAL A 106 1.25 -11.20 1.01
CA VAL A 106 0.79 -9.83 0.73
C VAL A 106 0.14 -9.79 -0.64
N LEU A 107 -1.12 -9.36 -0.66
CA LEU A 107 -1.95 -9.24 -1.85
C LEU A 107 -2.00 -7.76 -2.28
N LEU A 108 -1.63 -7.48 -3.54
CA LEU A 108 -1.43 -6.14 -4.07
C LEU A 108 -2.53 -5.82 -5.10
N GLY A 109 -3.55 -5.09 -4.68
CA GLY A 109 -4.71 -4.75 -5.51
C GLY A 109 -4.64 -3.34 -6.12
N GLY A 110 -4.74 -3.25 -7.45
CA GLY A 110 -4.73 -1.98 -8.18
C GLY A 110 -3.34 -1.32 -8.28
N ILE A 111 -2.27 -2.05 -7.98
CA ILE A 111 -0.89 -1.57 -8.14
C ILE A 111 -0.39 -1.92 -9.53
N ASP A 112 0.05 -0.94 -10.29
CA ASP A 112 0.61 -1.12 -11.63
C ASP A 112 2.14 -1.25 -11.56
N PHE A 113 2.64 -2.43 -11.88
CA PHE A 113 4.06 -2.74 -12.00
C PHE A 113 4.57 -2.72 -13.45
N SER A 114 3.83 -2.15 -14.37
CA SER A 114 4.29 -1.96 -15.75
C SER A 114 5.25 -0.78 -15.88
N ALA A 115 6.10 -0.83 -16.90
CA ALA A 115 7.01 0.28 -17.27
C ALA A 115 6.42 1.17 -18.37
N ASP A 116 5.11 1.29 -18.45
CA ASP A 116 4.44 2.16 -19.44
C ASP A 116 4.55 3.64 -19.03
N PHE A 117 5.70 4.25 -19.37
CA PHE A 117 6.01 5.64 -19.03
C PHE A 117 5.92 6.59 -20.23
N GLU A 118 5.43 6.13 -21.38
CA GLU A 118 5.44 6.92 -22.64
C GLU A 118 4.61 8.21 -22.53
N HIS A 119 3.58 8.19 -21.69
CA HIS A 119 2.65 9.32 -21.50
C HIS A 119 3.05 10.27 -20.37
N LEU A 120 4.12 9.93 -19.63
CA LEU A 120 4.53 10.68 -18.46
C LEU A 120 5.57 11.72 -18.81
N ASP A 121 5.51 12.90 -18.17
CA ASP A 121 6.59 13.86 -18.20
C ASP A 121 7.84 13.36 -17.43
N GLU A 122 8.94 14.11 -17.47
CA GLU A 122 10.21 13.71 -16.84
C GLU A 122 10.07 13.55 -15.32
N TYR A 123 9.32 14.41 -14.66
CA TYR A 123 9.10 14.36 -13.22
C TYR A 123 8.23 13.18 -12.83
N GLU A 124 7.16 12.94 -13.55
CA GLU A 124 6.25 11.80 -13.34
C GLU A 124 6.97 10.47 -13.58
N ARG A 125 7.81 10.37 -14.63
CA ARG A 125 8.65 9.19 -14.88
C ARG A 125 9.62 8.93 -13.73
N HIS A 126 10.26 9.97 -13.22
CA HIS A 126 11.16 9.82 -12.08
C HIS A 126 10.42 9.27 -10.86
N ARG A 127 9.26 9.80 -10.54
CA ARG A 127 8.43 9.32 -9.43
C ARG A 127 7.95 7.87 -9.63
N ALA A 128 7.51 7.51 -10.84
CA ALA A 128 7.10 6.16 -11.17
C ALA A 128 8.26 5.18 -11.03
N ASN A 129 9.46 5.53 -11.52
CA ASN A 129 10.66 4.70 -11.35
C ASN A 129 11.05 4.52 -9.88
N ASN A 130 10.98 5.57 -9.07
CA ASN A 130 11.27 5.49 -7.64
C ASN A 130 10.27 4.58 -6.92
N PHE A 131 8.99 4.66 -7.26
CA PHE A 131 7.95 3.78 -6.74
C PHE A 131 8.24 2.31 -7.05
N LEU A 132 8.52 1.98 -8.33
CA LEU A 132 8.83 0.61 -8.74
C LEU A 132 10.12 0.10 -8.09
N ASN A 133 11.17 0.93 -8.01
CA ASN A 133 12.42 0.55 -7.34
C ASN A 133 12.21 0.29 -5.84
N SER A 134 11.39 1.08 -5.17
CA SER A 134 11.07 0.90 -3.76
C SER A 134 10.35 -0.43 -3.52
N PHE A 135 9.33 -0.74 -4.33
CA PHE A 135 8.65 -2.04 -4.25
C PHE A 135 9.59 -3.21 -4.54
N LYS A 136 10.38 -3.12 -5.61
CA LYS A 136 11.39 -4.16 -5.92
C LYS A 136 12.30 -4.42 -4.73
N THR A 137 12.83 -3.37 -4.11
CA THR A 137 13.74 -3.49 -2.97
C THR A 137 13.06 -4.18 -1.78
N ILE A 138 11.79 -3.85 -1.50
CA ILE A 138 11.04 -4.47 -0.41
C ILE A 138 10.82 -5.96 -0.70
N ILE A 139 10.30 -6.30 -1.88
CA ILE A 139 10.00 -7.67 -2.27
C ILE A 139 11.27 -8.52 -2.26
N ASP A 140 12.35 -8.02 -2.84
CA ASP A 140 13.64 -8.72 -2.91
C ASP A 140 14.26 -8.94 -1.52
N SER A 141 14.11 -7.99 -0.62
CA SER A 141 14.63 -8.11 0.75
C SER A 141 13.83 -9.05 1.67
N LYS A 142 12.62 -9.45 1.26
CA LYS A 142 11.65 -10.23 2.05
C LYS A 142 11.27 -11.55 1.37
N GLN A 143 12.29 -12.38 1.11
CA GLN A 143 12.15 -13.65 0.39
C GLN A 143 11.24 -14.68 1.10
N ASN A 144 10.97 -14.49 2.39
CA ASN A 144 10.06 -15.35 3.17
C ASN A 144 8.58 -14.96 3.03
N ILE A 145 8.27 -13.89 2.29
CA ILE A 145 6.91 -13.41 2.06
C ILE A 145 6.53 -13.69 0.61
N GLN A 146 5.36 -14.27 0.40
CA GLN A 146 4.77 -14.38 -0.93
C GLN A 146 4.01 -13.10 -1.27
N TRP A 147 4.41 -12.44 -2.36
CA TRP A 147 3.74 -11.26 -2.90
C TRP A 147 2.92 -11.65 -4.12
N VAL A 148 1.67 -11.20 -4.19
CA VAL A 148 0.76 -11.53 -5.29
C VAL A 148 0.17 -10.24 -5.85
N VAL A 149 0.47 -9.93 -7.11
CA VAL A 149 -0.13 -8.80 -7.83
C VAL A 149 -1.45 -9.26 -8.44
N LEU A 150 -2.52 -8.54 -8.12
CA LEU A 150 -3.86 -8.96 -8.49
C LEU A 150 -4.34 -8.24 -9.76
N ASP A 151 -4.98 -9.03 -10.64
CA ASP A 151 -5.63 -8.54 -11.86
C ASP A 151 -4.73 -7.67 -12.75
N HIS A 152 -3.43 -7.97 -12.75
CA HIS A 152 -2.45 -7.23 -13.52
C HIS A 152 -2.57 -7.58 -15.02
N VAL A 153 -3.03 -6.63 -15.83
CA VAL A 153 -3.37 -6.85 -17.25
C VAL A 153 -2.25 -6.50 -18.22
N LYS A 154 -1.19 -5.83 -17.75
CA LYS A 154 -0.03 -5.44 -18.57
C LYS A 154 1.16 -6.32 -18.25
N ASP A 155 2.16 -6.34 -19.14
CA ASP A 155 3.44 -6.98 -18.83
C ASP A 155 4.13 -6.24 -17.68
N MET A 156 4.60 -6.98 -16.68
CA MET A 156 5.39 -6.41 -15.60
C MET A 156 6.73 -5.88 -16.11
N ASP A 157 7.20 -4.79 -15.50
CA ASP A 157 8.56 -4.29 -15.72
C ASP A 157 9.59 -5.39 -15.45
N ASN A 158 10.64 -5.45 -16.27
CA ASN A 158 11.69 -6.48 -16.21
C ASN A 158 12.36 -6.59 -14.83
N ARG A 159 12.36 -5.52 -14.02
CA ARG A 159 12.92 -5.55 -12.66
C ARG A 159 12.17 -6.48 -11.70
N PHE A 160 10.96 -6.92 -12.05
CA PHE A 160 10.12 -7.82 -11.24
C PHE A 160 10.09 -9.26 -11.74
N THR A 161 10.53 -9.53 -12.97
CA THR A 161 10.40 -10.86 -13.61
C THR A 161 11.22 -11.96 -12.94
N ASP A 162 12.31 -11.60 -12.27
CA ASP A 162 13.24 -12.54 -11.63
C ASP A 162 13.05 -12.66 -10.10
N LEU A 163 11.96 -12.11 -9.55
CA LEU A 163 11.67 -12.21 -8.12
C LEU A 163 10.91 -13.49 -7.80
N PRO A 164 11.53 -14.49 -7.15
CA PRO A 164 10.94 -15.82 -6.97
C PRO A 164 9.74 -15.83 -6.03
N ASN A 165 9.60 -14.80 -5.21
CA ASN A 165 8.52 -14.62 -4.24
C ASN A 165 7.43 -13.63 -4.72
N LEU A 166 7.45 -13.23 -6.00
CA LEU A 166 6.41 -12.41 -6.62
C LEU A 166 5.69 -13.21 -7.70
N THR A 167 4.37 -13.22 -7.63
CA THR A 167 3.49 -13.84 -8.64
C THR A 167 2.37 -12.90 -9.03
N SER A 168 1.65 -13.23 -10.10
CA SER A 168 0.42 -12.54 -10.51
C SER A 168 -0.72 -13.54 -10.57
N ASP A 169 -1.91 -13.12 -10.12
CA ASP A 169 -3.13 -13.94 -10.16
C ASP A 169 -4.37 -13.04 -10.25
N THR A 170 -5.54 -13.64 -10.42
CA THR A 170 -6.81 -12.92 -10.33
C THR A 170 -7.32 -12.88 -8.89
N THR A 171 -8.04 -11.82 -8.55
CA THR A 171 -8.67 -11.68 -7.24
C THR A 171 -9.57 -12.87 -6.92
N ASP A 172 -10.39 -13.32 -7.87
CA ASP A 172 -11.32 -14.44 -7.69
C ASP A 172 -10.59 -15.76 -7.39
N ASN A 173 -9.49 -16.05 -8.10
CA ASN A 173 -8.70 -17.26 -7.85
C ASN A 173 -8.08 -17.23 -6.45
N VAL A 174 -7.50 -16.11 -6.05
CA VAL A 174 -6.86 -15.96 -4.75
C VAL A 174 -7.88 -16.12 -3.62
N ILE A 175 -9.04 -15.47 -3.71
CA ILE A 175 -10.10 -15.60 -2.70
C ILE A 175 -10.59 -17.06 -2.63
N SER A 176 -10.80 -17.71 -3.78
CA SER A 176 -11.22 -19.11 -3.81
C SER A 176 -10.21 -20.08 -3.18
N MET A 177 -8.91 -19.77 -3.24
CA MET A 177 -7.86 -20.59 -2.62
C MET A 177 -7.72 -20.34 -1.11
N LEU A 178 -8.08 -19.15 -0.64
CA LEU A 178 -7.87 -18.69 0.75
C LEU A 178 -9.13 -18.82 1.62
N SER A 179 -10.30 -19.02 1.00
CA SER A 179 -11.59 -19.27 1.67
C SER A 179 -11.78 -20.75 1.97
#